data_c3110afc2308f0338b7cda1514da5812
#
_entry.id   c3110afc2308f0338b7cda1514da5812
#
_cell.length_a   1.000
_cell.length_b   1.000
_cell.length_c   1.000
_cell.angle_alpha   90.00
_cell.angle_beta   90.00
_cell.angle_gamma   90.00
#
_symmetry.space_group_name_H-M   'P 1'
#
loop_
_entity.id
_entity.type
_entity.pdbx_description
1 polymer ?
#
loop_
_entity_poly.entity_id
_entity_poly.type
_entity_poly.pdbx_seq_one_letter_code
_entity_poly.pdbx_strand_id
1 'polypeptide(L)'
;MATIRITRYEVRKNLLPSVCMVTGEPTGDSKMHTFRWTPPWVGVLILGGLLPYLIVAMILRKQISIDVPLAARKRGHWFVRQAFGLVGVLGCIALGIAGIIMSADADNARNQGADFGLILSAVAGVGLVVVIIVALVLQSTCVRPKEITDRDITLAGVHENFVVAMEEERERDEEEEQEERDRKRAQRESERPRGDTGPRRSRDSDGEAPRARRIRDDD
;
A
#
# COMPACT_ATOMS: atom_id res chain seq x y z
N MET A 1 5.00 8.46 13.37
CA MET A 1 4.62 7.54 12.28
C MET A 1 4.41 8.35 11.02
N ALA A 2 5.13 8.04 9.96
CA ALA A 2 5.14 8.79 8.72
C ALA A 2 4.33 8.10 7.62
N THR A 3 4.13 8.82 6.52
CA THR A 3 3.52 8.31 5.29
C THR A 3 4.56 8.40 4.20
N ILE A 4 4.75 7.32 3.43
CA ILE A 4 5.69 7.28 2.32
C ILE A 4 5.00 6.81 1.05
N ARG A 5 5.43 7.38 -0.07
CA ARG A 5 5.01 6.98 -1.41
C ARG A 5 6.14 6.18 -2.06
N ILE A 6 5.86 4.97 -2.47
CA ILE A 6 6.80 4.06 -3.11
C ILE A 6 6.31 3.81 -4.54
N THR A 7 7.18 3.99 -5.51
CA THR A 7 6.87 3.74 -6.92
C THR A 7 7.03 2.26 -7.27
N ARG A 8 6.31 1.77 -8.27
CA ARG A 8 6.52 0.39 -8.76
C ARG A 8 7.91 0.17 -9.35
N TYR A 9 8.55 1.23 -9.80
CA TYR A 9 9.92 1.20 -10.28
C TYR A 9 10.89 0.84 -9.15
N GLU A 10 10.80 1.52 -8.01
CA GLU A 10 11.61 1.26 -6.82
C GLU A 10 11.42 -0.18 -6.30
N VAL A 11 10.16 -0.66 -6.31
CA VAL A 11 9.87 -2.06 -5.94
C VAL A 11 10.53 -3.05 -6.88
N ARG A 12 10.49 -2.81 -8.21
CA ARG A 12 11.10 -3.71 -9.20
C ARG A 12 12.61 -3.72 -9.16
N LYS A 13 13.22 -2.57 -8.91
CA LYS A 13 14.69 -2.44 -8.78
C LYS A 13 15.20 -2.87 -7.39
N ASN A 14 14.29 -3.22 -6.47
CA ASN A 14 14.62 -3.55 -5.08
C ASN A 14 15.40 -2.43 -4.37
N LEU A 15 15.05 -1.18 -4.65
CA LEU A 15 15.63 0.03 -4.04
C LEU A 15 15.09 0.31 -2.64
N LEU A 16 14.59 -0.72 -1.96
CA LEU A 16 14.11 -0.59 -0.60
C LEU A 16 15.30 -0.64 0.37
N PRO A 17 15.42 0.34 1.29
CA PRO A 17 16.52 0.37 2.22
C PRO A 17 16.49 -0.83 3.16
N SER A 18 17.66 -1.26 3.62
CA SER A 18 17.82 -2.35 4.59
C SER A 18 17.46 -1.92 6.03
N VAL A 19 16.33 -1.21 6.17
CA VAL A 19 15.79 -0.71 7.44
C VAL A 19 14.38 -1.23 7.63
N CYS A 20 14.06 -1.72 8.83
CA CYS A 20 12.73 -2.25 9.13
C CYS A 20 11.65 -1.17 9.06
N MET A 21 10.60 -1.38 8.25
CA MET A 21 9.48 -0.43 8.11
C MET A 21 8.73 -0.15 9.40
N VAL A 22 8.75 -1.10 10.37
CA VAL A 22 7.95 -1.01 11.61
C VAL A 22 8.75 -0.44 12.76
N THR A 23 10.01 -0.84 12.92
CA THR A 23 10.85 -0.46 14.06
C THR A 23 11.92 0.58 13.75
N GLY A 24 12.23 0.79 12.46
CA GLY A 24 13.33 1.67 12.06
C GLY A 24 14.72 1.14 12.35
N GLU A 25 14.84 -0.16 12.72
CA GLU A 25 16.13 -0.81 12.97
C GLU A 25 16.73 -1.35 11.67
N PRO A 26 18.06 -1.34 11.51
CA PRO A 26 18.71 -1.96 10.36
C PRO A 26 18.40 -3.47 10.33
N THR A 27 18.05 -4.00 9.17
CA THR A 27 17.74 -5.42 8.99
C THR A 27 18.17 -5.90 7.62
N GLY A 28 18.77 -7.10 7.56
CA GLY A 28 19.07 -7.80 6.32
C GLY A 28 17.93 -8.74 5.87
N ASP A 29 16.91 -8.90 6.70
CA ASP A 29 15.80 -9.80 6.43
C ASP A 29 14.70 -9.09 5.68
N SER A 30 14.18 -9.70 4.62
CA SER A 30 12.98 -9.25 3.90
C SER A 30 11.91 -10.34 3.90
N LYS A 31 10.64 -9.93 3.81
CA LYS A 31 9.52 -10.85 3.67
C LYS A 31 8.56 -10.30 2.61
N MET A 32 8.24 -11.13 1.64
CA MET A 32 7.19 -10.81 0.68
C MET A 32 5.86 -10.62 1.41
N HIS A 33 5.28 -9.44 1.26
CA HIS A 33 3.96 -9.12 1.81
C HIS A 33 3.06 -8.57 0.72
N THR A 34 1.83 -9.07 0.66
CA THR A 34 0.82 -8.60 -0.29
C THR A 34 -0.09 -7.59 0.38
N PHE A 35 0.06 -6.34 -0.01
CA PHE A 35 -0.84 -5.27 0.39
C PHE A 35 -2.09 -5.31 -0.47
N ARG A 36 -3.24 -5.15 0.19
CA ARG A 36 -4.56 -5.13 -0.43
C ARG A 36 -5.25 -3.83 -0.08
N TRP A 37 -5.79 -3.20 -1.08
CA TRP A 37 -6.50 -1.92 -0.90
C TRP A 37 -7.82 -1.94 -1.67
N THR A 38 -8.82 -1.39 -1.03
CA THR A 38 -10.16 -1.17 -1.62
C THR A 38 -10.53 0.28 -1.36
N PRO A 39 -11.07 1.02 -2.34
CA PRO A 39 -11.48 2.40 -2.13
C PRO A 39 -12.46 2.52 -0.96
N PRO A 40 -12.28 3.51 -0.06
CA PRO A 40 -13.10 3.61 1.16
C PRO A 40 -14.59 3.84 0.89
N TRP A 41 -14.95 4.46 -0.25
CA TRP A 41 -16.34 4.67 -0.63
C TRP A 41 -17.10 3.37 -0.89
N VAL A 42 -16.39 2.27 -1.21
CA VAL A 42 -17.02 0.95 -1.41
C VAL A 42 -17.72 0.49 -0.13
N GLY A 43 -17.20 0.90 1.04
CA GLY A 43 -17.83 0.60 2.33
C GLY A 43 -19.27 1.12 2.46
N VAL A 44 -19.62 2.21 1.79
CA VAL A 44 -20.97 2.77 1.80
C VAL A 44 -21.98 1.83 1.15
N LEU A 45 -21.54 0.98 0.20
CA LEU A 45 -22.40 0.00 -0.47
C LEU A 45 -22.96 -1.07 0.47
N ILE A 46 -22.38 -1.24 1.68
CA ILE A 46 -22.94 -2.14 2.70
C ILE A 46 -24.36 -1.72 3.07
N LEU A 47 -24.68 -0.42 3.03
CA LEU A 47 -26.02 0.10 3.29
C LEU A 47 -27.04 -0.33 2.21
N GLY A 48 -26.56 -0.58 0.99
CA GLY A 48 -27.37 -1.13 -0.11
C GLY A 48 -27.48 -2.65 -0.13
N GLY A 49 -26.81 -3.32 0.82
CA GLY A 49 -26.77 -4.78 0.96
C GLY A 49 -25.38 -5.39 0.83
N LEU A 50 -25.23 -6.56 1.41
CA LEU A 50 -23.94 -7.28 1.44
C LEU A 50 -23.49 -7.73 0.05
N LEU A 51 -24.44 -8.13 -0.81
CA LEU A 51 -24.16 -8.74 -2.11
C LEU A 51 -23.55 -7.72 -3.11
N PRO A 52 -24.13 -6.51 -3.33
CA PRO A 52 -23.51 -5.50 -4.18
C PRO A 52 -22.16 -5.02 -3.63
N TYR A 53 -22.02 -4.92 -2.29
CA TYR A 53 -20.72 -4.60 -1.67
C TYR A 53 -19.64 -5.64 -2.04
N LEU A 54 -19.95 -6.94 -1.92
CA LEU A 54 -18.96 -7.99 -2.21
C LEU A 54 -18.53 -7.99 -3.69
N ILE A 55 -19.47 -7.80 -4.61
CA ILE A 55 -19.17 -7.77 -6.05
C ILE A 55 -18.25 -6.57 -6.38
N VAL A 56 -18.61 -5.38 -5.93
CA VAL A 56 -17.84 -4.17 -6.22
C VAL A 56 -16.48 -4.20 -5.50
N ALA A 57 -16.44 -4.68 -4.26
CA ALA A 57 -15.19 -4.83 -3.52
C ALA A 57 -14.23 -5.82 -4.20
N MET A 58 -14.74 -6.90 -4.79
CA MET A 58 -13.93 -7.88 -5.53
C MET A 58 -13.34 -7.27 -6.82
N ILE A 59 -14.14 -6.50 -7.57
CA ILE A 59 -13.71 -5.88 -8.83
C ILE A 59 -12.69 -4.76 -8.59
N LEU A 60 -12.92 -3.92 -7.58
CA LEU A 60 -12.08 -2.75 -7.30
C LEU A 60 -10.88 -3.03 -6.40
N ARG A 61 -10.73 -4.26 -5.93
CA ARG A 61 -9.62 -4.65 -5.06
C ARG A 61 -8.30 -4.61 -5.80
N LYS A 62 -7.46 -3.66 -5.45
CA LYS A 62 -6.06 -3.60 -5.91
C LYS A 62 -5.15 -4.33 -4.93
N GLN A 63 -4.17 -5.05 -5.46
CA GLN A 63 -3.18 -5.74 -4.65
C GLN A 63 -1.78 -5.59 -5.27
N ILE A 64 -0.80 -5.47 -4.40
CA ILE A 64 0.60 -5.39 -4.77
C ILE A 64 1.42 -6.20 -3.77
N SER A 65 2.36 -7.01 -4.29
CA SER A 65 3.30 -7.76 -3.47
C SER A 65 4.65 -7.05 -3.47
N ILE A 66 5.18 -6.81 -2.30
CA ILE A 66 6.46 -6.11 -2.10
C ILE A 66 7.29 -6.91 -1.10
N ASP A 67 8.58 -6.99 -1.33
CA ASP A 67 9.53 -7.52 -0.37
C ASP A 67 9.81 -6.46 0.70
N VAL A 68 9.13 -6.61 1.83
CA VAL A 68 9.19 -5.65 2.93
C VAL A 68 10.35 -6.00 3.85
N PRO A 69 11.30 -5.08 4.11
CA PRO A 69 12.35 -5.29 5.10
C PRO A 69 11.75 -5.31 6.50
N LEU A 70 11.86 -6.44 7.17
CA LEU A 70 11.29 -6.69 8.49
C LEU A 70 12.29 -7.36 9.40
N ALA A 71 12.49 -6.78 10.58
CA ALA A 71 13.27 -7.45 11.62
C ALA A 71 12.68 -8.83 11.95
N ALA A 72 13.54 -9.84 12.16
CA ALA A 72 13.14 -11.23 12.39
C ALA A 72 12.08 -11.37 13.50
N ARG A 73 12.19 -10.55 14.56
CA ARG A 73 11.25 -10.49 15.69
C ARG A 73 9.82 -10.05 15.27
N LYS A 74 9.67 -9.35 14.13
CA LYS A 74 8.39 -8.78 13.67
C LYS A 74 7.78 -9.54 12.48
N ARG A 75 8.39 -10.64 12.02
CA ARG A 75 7.88 -11.45 10.89
C ARG A 75 6.44 -11.96 11.08
N GLY A 76 6.04 -12.24 12.33
CA GLY A 76 4.70 -12.71 12.66
C GLY A 76 3.69 -11.62 13.04
N HIS A 77 4.12 -10.36 13.06
CA HIS A 77 3.33 -9.25 13.57
C HIS A 77 1.91 -9.12 12.97
N TRP A 78 1.79 -9.25 11.66
CA TRP A 78 0.48 -9.20 10.99
C TRP A 78 -0.36 -10.44 11.28
N PHE A 79 0.27 -11.64 11.29
CA PHE A 79 -0.44 -12.88 11.55
C PHE A 79 -0.99 -12.94 12.99
N VAL A 80 -0.18 -12.60 13.98
CA VAL A 80 -0.59 -12.60 15.40
C VAL A 80 -1.76 -11.63 15.63
N ARG A 81 -1.72 -10.44 15.03
CA ARG A 81 -2.81 -9.48 15.16
C ARG A 81 -4.10 -9.94 14.50
N GLN A 82 -4.00 -10.52 13.31
CA GLN A 82 -5.16 -11.06 12.61
C GLN A 82 -5.73 -12.26 13.34
N ALA A 83 -4.89 -13.15 13.85
CA ALA A 83 -5.29 -14.30 14.65
C ALA A 83 -5.98 -13.87 15.94
N PHE A 84 -5.45 -12.86 16.65
CA PHE A 84 -6.06 -12.34 17.87
C PHE A 84 -7.48 -11.80 17.62
N GLY A 85 -7.67 -11.00 16.57
CA GLY A 85 -9.00 -10.51 16.21
C GLY A 85 -9.98 -11.65 15.87
N LEU A 86 -9.53 -12.61 15.06
CA LEU A 86 -10.36 -13.73 14.65
C LEU A 86 -10.74 -14.64 15.84
N VAL A 87 -9.78 -15.03 16.67
CA VAL A 87 -10.00 -15.88 17.85
C VAL A 87 -10.90 -15.17 18.86
N GLY A 88 -10.67 -13.86 19.08
CA GLY A 88 -11.51 -13.07 19.99
C GLY A 88 -12.96 -13.00 19.54
N VAL A 89 -13.22 -12.73 18.25
CA VAL A 89 -14.58 -12.68 17.70
C VAL A 89 -15.25 -14.05 17.76
N LEU A 90 -14.55 -15.11 17.32
CA LEU A 90 -15.12 -16.48 17.37
C LEU A 90 -15.39 -16.92 18.80
N GLY A 91 -14.51 -16.59 19.75
CA GLY A 91 -14.74 -16.89 21.17
C GLY A 91 -15.98 -16.19 21.72
N CYS A 92 -16.17 -14.90 21.44
CA CYS A 92 -17.36 -14.17 21.87
C CYS A 92 -18.66 -14.73 21.22
N ILE A 93 -18.61 -15.10 19.95
CA ILE A 93 -19.77 -15.72 19.26
C ILE A 93 -20.10 -17.08 19.90
N ALA A 94 -19.09 -17.92 20.16
CA ALA A 94 -19.30 -19.21 20.80
C ALA A 94 -19.91 -19.08 22.22
N LEU A 95 -19.41 -18.13 23.02
CA LEU A 95 -19.97 -17.83 24.34
C LEU A 95 -21.41 -17.28 24.25
N GLY A 96 -21.69 -16.44 23.27
CA GLY A 96 -23.05 -15.91 23.06
C GLY A 96 -24.04 -17.02 22.69
N ILE A 97 -23.66 -17.93 21.79
CA ILE A 97 -24.47 -19.10 21.40
C ILE A 97 -24.69 -20.01 22.60
N ALA A 98 -23.64 -20.32 23.38
CA ALA A 98 -23.77 -21.13 24.59
C ALA A 98 -24.74 -20.50 25.61
N GLY A 99 -24.66 -19.18 25.80
CA GLY A 99 -25.58 -18.42 26.66
C GLY A 99 -27.05 -18.53 26.21
N ILE A 100 -27.31 -18.43 24.89
CA ILE A 100 -28.64 -18.56 24.32
C ILE A 100 -29.19 -20.01 24.51
N ILE A 101 -28.37 -21.03 24.26
CA ILE A 101 -28.76 -22.43 24.45
C ILE A 101 -29.12 -22.68 25.91
N MET A 102 -28.27 -22.22 26.86
CA MET A 102 -28.53 -22.39 28.29
C MET A 102 -29.79 -21.67 28.75
N SER A 103 -30.10 -20.49 28.20
CA SER A 103 -31.33 -19.76 28.53
C SER A 103 -32.56 -20.47 27.97
N ALA A 104 -32.49 -21.05 26.79
CA ALA A 104 -33.60 -21.81 26.19
C ALA A 104 -33.90 -23.11 26.92
N ASP A 105 -32.89 -23.84 27.43
CA ASP A 105 -33.07 -25.05 28.23
C ASP A 105 -33.62 -24.74 29.63
N ALA A 106 -33.33 -23.58 30.18
CA ALA A 106 -33.78 -23.14 31.49
C ALA A 106 -35.27 -22.77 31.57
N ASP A 107 -35.91 -22.43 30.43
CA ASP A 107 -37.36 -22.23 30.35
C ASP A 107 -38.12 -23.52 30.64
N ASN A 108 -37.46 -24.67 30.47
CA ASN A 108 -38.00 -26.01 30.80
C ASN A 108 -37.72 -26.46 32.24
N ALA A 109 -36.78 -25.83 32.93
CA ALA A 109 -36.38 -26.18 34.31
C ALA A 109 -36.29 -24.92 35.19
N ARG A 110 -37.38 -24.67 35.97
CA ARG A 110 -37.47 -23.65 37.03
C ARG A 110 -36.28 -22.66 37.20
N ASN A 111 -36.40 -21.51 36.53
CA ASN A 111 -35.93 -20.14 36.78
C ASN A 111 -34.46 -19.80 37.14
N GLN A 112 -33.60 -20.69 37.63
CA GLN A 112 -32.22 -20.33 37.99
C GLN A 112 -31.20 -20.39 36.81
N GLY A 113 -31.49 -21.21 35.81
CA GLY A 113 -30.63 -21.35 34.64
C GLY A 113 -30.81 -20.21 33.61
N ALA A 114 -32.01 -19.61 33.53
CA ALA A 114 -32.32 -18.53 32.59
C ALA A 114 -31.49 -17.26 32.89
N ASP A 115 -31.36 -16.87 34.13
CA ASP A 115 -30.61 -15.70 34.57
C ASP A 115 -29.12 -15.83 34.23
N PHE A 116 -28.54 -17.03 34.44
CA PHE A 116 -27.14 -17.30 34.10
C PHE A 116 -26.88 -17.25 32.60
N GLY A 117 -27.77 -17.80 31.77
CA GLY A 117 -27.70 -17.77 30.31
C GLY A 117 -27.76 -16.31 29.77
N LEU A 118 -28.66 -15.49 30.34
CA LEU A 118 -28.76 -14.07 30.02
C LEU A 118 -27.48 -13.28 30.38
N ILE A 119 -26.93 -13.52 31.57
CA ILE A 119 -25.69 -12.90 32.02
C ILE A 119 -24.55 -13.30 31.06
N LEU A 120 -24.44 -14.57 30.69
CA LEU A 120 -23.40 -15.06 29.82
C LEU A 120 -23.49 -14.44 28.42
N SER A 121 -24.70 -14.31 27.85
CA SER A 121 -24.92 -13.65 26.56
C SER A 121 -24.62 -12.14 26.61
N ALA A 122 -24.97 -11.45 27.70
CA ALA A 122 -24.65 -10.06 27.91
C ALA A 122 -23.12 -9.83 28.01
N VAL A 123 -22.42 -10.69 28.77
CA VAL A 123 -20.94 -10.65 28.86
C VAL A 123 -20.30 -10.91 27.50
N ALA A 124 -20.81 -11.85 26.72
CA ALA A 124 -20.34 -12.11 25.36
C ALA A 124 -20.54 -10.90 24.43
N GLY A 125 -21.67 -10.21 24.55
CA GLY A 125 -21.96 -8.99 23.79
C GLY A 125 -21.00 -7.85 24.12
N VAL A 126 -20.78 -7.57 25.40
CA VAL A 126 -19.80 -6.58 25.85
C VAL A 126 -18.39 -6.98 25.46
N GLY A 127 -18.01 -8.23 25.62
CA GLY A 127 -16.73 -8.79 25.20
C GLY A 127 -16.48 -8.61 23.71
N LEU A 128 -17.48 -8.82 22.87
CA LEU A 128 -17.40 -8.60 21.42
C LEU A 128 -17.09 -7.13 21.08
N VAL A 129 -17.77 -6.19 21.72
CA VAL A 129 -17.52 -4.75 21.54
C VAL A 129 -16.09 -4.41 21.93
N VAL A 130 -15.61 -4.90 23.08
CA VAL A 130 -14.23 -4.68 23.54
C VAL A 130 -13.22 -5.27 22.54
N VAL A 131 -13.43 -6.50 22.07
CA VAL A 131 -12.56 -7.14 21.07
C VAL A 131 -12.51 -6.32 19.78
N ILE A 132 -13.65 -5.81 19.30
CA ILE A 132 -13.71 -4.96 18.12
C ILE A 132 -12.91 -3.67 18.33
N ILE A 133 -13.10 -2.99 19.46
CA ILE A 133 -12.37 -1.74 19.77
C ILE A 133 -10.87 -2.00 19.81
N VAL A 134 -10.43 -3.05 20.52
CA VAL A 134 -9.00 -3.43 20.60
C VAL A 134 -8.45 -3.77 19.23
N ALA A 135 -9.20 -4.53 18.41
CA ALA A 135 -8.78 -4.86 17.04
C ALA A 135 -8.62 -3.61 16.17
N LEU A 136 -9.54 -2.63 16.26
CA LEU A 136 -9.45 -1.35 15.54
C LEU A 136 -8.21 -0.54 15.98
N VAL A 137 -7.97 -0.44 17.29
CA VAL A 137 -6.77 0.24 17.82
C VAL A 137 -5.50 -0.44 17.36
N LEU A 138 -5.44 -1.77 17.41
CA LEU A 138 -4.29 -2.52 16.92
C LEU A 138 -4.08 -2.35 15.40
N GLN A 139 -5.15 -2.27 14.61
CA GLN A 139 -5.05 -2.01 13.18
C GLN A 139 -4.56 -0.59 12.86
N SER A 140 -4.90 0.41 13.66
CA SER A 140 -4.48 1.79 13.44
C SER A 140 -2.97 1.99 13.56
N THR A 141 -2.28 1.14 14.32
CA THR A 141 -0.82 1.18 14.55
C THR A 141 -0.01 0.34 13.56
N CYS A 142 -0.65 -0.30 12.57
CA CYS A 142 0.03 -1.09 11.55
C CYS A 142 0.39 -0.25 10.32
N VAL A 143 1.47 -0.69 9.64
CA VAL A 143 1.74 -0.23 8.27
C VAL A 143 0.59 -0.70 7.38
N ARG A 144 -0.08 0.25 6.75
CA ARG A 144 -1.25 0.01 5.90
C ARG A 144 -1.17 0.79 4.61
N PRO A 145 -1.66 0.25 3.50
CA PRO A 145 -1.79 1.01 2.28
C PRO A 145 -2.91 2.05 2.45
N LYS A 146 -2.57 3.31 2.24
CA LYS A 146 -3.55 4.42 2.20
C LYS A 146 -4.18 4.50 0.82
N GLU A 147 -3.38 4.26 -0.21
CA GLU A 147 -3.80 4.28 -1.60
C GLU A 147 -2.88 3.37 -2.43
N ILE A 148 -3.46 2.62 -3.36
CA ILE A 148 -2.74 1.85 -4.37
C ILE A 148 -3.18 2.33 -5.73
N THR A 149 -2.28 3.01 -6.44
CA THR A 149 -2.44 3.43 -7.82
C THR A 149 -1.71 2.44 -8.76
N ASP A 150 -1.91 2.55 -10.06
CA ASP A 150 -1.22 1.67 -11.01
C ASP A 150 0.29 1.93 -11.11
N ARG A 151 0.76 3.08 -10.61
CA ARG A 151 2.17 3.49 -10.62
C ARG A 151 2.82 3.48 -9.25
N ASP A 152 2.05 3.75 -8.19
CA ASP A 152 2.56 4.00 -6.84
C ASP A 152 1.73 3.29 -5.78
N ILE A 153 2.35 3.10 -4.62
CA ILE A 153 1.69 2.72 -3.38
C ILE A 153 2.02 3.75 -2.30
N THR A 154 1.00 4.26 -1.63
CA THR A 154 1.18 5.12 -0.47
C THR A 154 0.96 4.30 0.79
N LEU A 155 2.03 4.15 1.59
CA LEU A 155 2.01 3.44 2.86
C LEU A 155 1.93 4.44 4.01
N ALA A 156 1.05 4.19 4.97
CA ALA A 156 0.95 4.95 6.22
C ALA A 156 1.34 4.07 7.41
N GLY A 157 1.82 4.69 8.48
CA GLY A 157 2.25 3.97 9.69
C GLY A 157 3.68 3.45 9.62
N VAL A 158 4.51 3.99 8.73
CA VAL A 158 5.92 3.64 8.58
C VAL A 158 6.77 4.40 9.60
N HIS A 159 7.88 3.80 10.04
CA HIS A 159 8.83 4.47 10.93
C HIS A 159 9.60 5.58 10.22
N GLU A 160 9.89 6.68 10.91
CA GLU A 160 10.57 7.85 10.32
C GLU A 160 11.97 7.50 9.78
N ASN A 161 12.72 6.67 10.49
CA ASN A 161 14.05 6.23 10.03
C ASN A 161 13.99 5.49 8.69
N PHE A 162 12.91 4.75 8.41
CA PHE A 162 12.74 4.11 7.11
C PHE A 162 12.50 5.15 6.00
N VAL A 163 11.77 6.24 6.30
CA VAL A 163 11.53 7.30 5.33
C VAL A 163 12.83 8.02 4.98
N VAL A 164 13.63 8.36 5.99
CA VAL A 164 14.95 8.99 5.79
C VAL A 164 15.87 8.08 4.96
N ALA A 165 15.96 6.79 5.34
CA ALA A 165 16.79 5.84 4.61
C ALA A 165 16.32 5.64 3.15
N MET A 166 15.02 5.77 2.88
CA MET A 166 14.47 5.69 1.53
C MET A 166 14.80 6.93 0.69
N GLU A 167 14.83 8.10 1.32
CA GLU A 167 15.26 9.35 0.66
C GLU A 167 16.73 9.29 0.31
N GLU A 168 17.60 8.84 1.22
CA GLU A 168 19.02 8.63 0.95
C GLU A 168 19.28 7.61 -0.18
N GLU A 169 18.46 6.55 -0.29
CA GLU A 169 18.58 5.57 -1.35
C GLU A 169 18.17 6.15 -2.71
N ARG A 170 17.14 7.02 -2.73
CA ARG A 170 16.72 7.76 -3.93
C ARG A 170 17.80 8.71 -4.42
N GLU A 171 18.38 9.47 -3.52
CA GLU A 171 19.47 10.40 -3.87
C GLU A 171 20.64 9.64 -4.48
N ARG A 172 21.02 8.49 -3.92
CA ARG A 172 22.08 7.62 -4.49
C ARG A 172 21.75 7.09 -5.89
N ASP A 173 20.51 6.59 -6.09
CA ASP A 173 20.08 6.07 -7.41
C ASP A 173 20.08 7.21 -8.46
N GLU A 174 19.67 8.42 -8.08
CA GLU A 174 19.71 9.61 -8.95
C GLU A 174 21.14 10.02 -9.30
N GLU A 175 22.06 10.00 -8.34
CA GLU A 175 23.48 10.29 -8.57
C GLU A 175 24.12 9.25 -9.51
N GLU A 176 23.86 7.97 -9.29
CA GLU A 176 24.35 6.88 -10.14
C GLU A 176 23.79 7.01 -11.58
N GLU A 177 22.51 7.32 -11.73
CA GLU A 177 21.91 7.54 -13.05
C GLU A 177 22.51 8.76 -13.76
N GLN A 178 22.82 9.83 -13.03
CA GLN A 178 23.46 11.02 -13.61
C GLN A 178 24.88 10.68 -14.07
N GLU A 179 25.68 10.02 -13.24
CA GLU A 179 27.02 9.58 -13.63
C GLU A 179 27.00 8.67 -14.87
N GLU A 180 26.05 7.74 -14.93
CA GLU A 180 25.93 6.86 -16.09
C GLU A 180 25.55 7.62 -17.37
N ARG A 181 24.66 8.62 -17.26
CA ARG A 181 24.32 9.51 -18.38
C ARG A 181 25.52 10.33 -18.86
N ASP A 182 26.30 10.84 -17.93
CA ASP A 182 27.48 11.64 -18.27
C ASP A 182 28.59 10.79 -18.88
N ARG A 183 28.81 9.56 -18.36
CA ARG A 183 29.71 8.58 -19.00
C ARG A 183 29.28 8.24 -20.42
N LYS A 184 27.99 8.00 -20.65
CA LYS A 184 27.44 7.72 -21.99
C LYS A 184 27.56 8.92 -22.93
N ARG A 185 27.43 10.16 -22.42
CA ARG A 185 27.64 11.38 -23.20
C ARG A 185 29.10 11.53 -23.60
N ALA A 186 30.02 11.39 -22.65
CA ALA A 186 31.46 11.46 -22.89
C ALA A 186 31.92 10.41 -23.92
N GLN A 187 31.38 9.19 -23.82
CA GLN A 187 31.67 8.12 -24.77
C GLN A 187 31.20 8.48 -26.19
N ARG A 188 29.96 8.95 -26.32
CA ARG A 188 29.43 9.41 -27.63
C ARG A 188 30.20 10.58 -28.21
N GLU A 189 30.74 11.46 -27.38
CA GLU A 189 31.54 12.59 -27.79
C GLU A 189 32.94 12.15 -28.27
N SER A 190 33.52 11.14 -27.63
CA SER A 190 34.78 10.52 -28.06
C SER A 190 34.66 9.72 -29.35
N GLU A 191 33.50 9.11 -29.58
CA GLU A 191 33.19 8.32 -30.78
C GLU A 191 32.79 9.21 -32.00
N ARG A 192 32.50 10.50 -31.78
CA ARG A 192 32.28 11.41 -32.91
C ARG A 192 33.56 11.51 -33.71
N PRO A 193 33.55 11.07 -34.99
CA PRO A 193 34.73 11.15 -35.83
C PRO A 193 35.19 12.61 -35.88
N ARG A 194 36.42 12.83 -35.49
CA ARG A 194 37.18 14.10 -35.58
C ARG A 194 37.40 14.48 -37.04
N GLY A 195 36.41 14.36 -37.87
CA GLY A 195 36.51 14.52 -39.30
C GLY A 195 35.24 15.08 -39.89
N ASP A 196 35.17 16.34 -39.89
CA ASP A 196 34.89 17.15 -41.07
C ASP A 196 34.81 18.63 -40.66
N THR A 197 35.96 19.19 -40.37
CA THR A 197 36.17 20.61 -40.64
C THR A 197 36.32 20.78 -42.15
N GLY A 198 35.38 20.23 -42.93
CA GLY A 198 35.18 20.64 -44.28
C GLY A 198 34.88 22.14 -44.30
N PRO A 199 35.53 22.93 -45.19
CA PRO A 199 35.32 24.37 -45.21
C PRO A 199 33.81 24.61 -45.41
N ARG A 200 33.21 25.34 -44.48
CA ARG A 200 31.87 25.89 -44.64
C ARG A 200 31.83 26.55 -46.01
N ARG A 201 31.31 25.85 -47.01
CA ARG A 201 30.88 26.48 -48.25
C ARG A 201 29.93 27.59 -47.83
N SER A 202 30.41 28.79 -47.85
CA SER A 202 29.60 30.01 -47.90
C SER A 202 28.64 29.80 -49.06
N ARG A 203 27.41 29.45 -48.69
CA ARG A 203 26.30 29.41 -49.63
C ARG A 203 25.93 30.87 -49.79
N ASP A 204 26.65 31.50 -50.74
CA ASP A 204 26.33 32.80 -51.24
C ASP A 204 24.84 32.83 -51.62
N SER A 205 24.22 33.79 -51.02
CA SER A 205 22.96 34.39 -51.36
C SER A 205 22.81 34.58 -52.87
N ASP A 206 21.93 33.84 -53.49
CA ASP A 206 21.24 34.29 -54.71
C ASP A 206 19.90 33.61 -54.82
N GLY A 207 18.85 34.41 -54.92
CA GLY A 207 17.56 33.91 -55.34
C GLY A 207 16.35 34.29 -54.47
N GLU A 208 16.15 35.57 -54.47
CA GLU A 208 14.89 36.27 -54.32
C GLU A 208 13.73 35.57 -55.06
N ALA A 209 12.67 35.14 -54.37
CA ALA A 209 11.34 35.05 -54.95
C ALA A 209 10.27 35.20 -53.84
N PRO A 210 9.45 36.22 -53.90
CA PRO A 210 8.34 36.39 -52.96
C PRO A 210 7.21 35.45 -53.37
N ARG A 211 6.94 34.40 -52.60
CA ARG A 211 5.74 33.59 -52.78
C ARG A 211 4.53 34.22 -52.13
N ALA A 212 3.60 34.57 -53.02
CA ALA A 212 2.27 35.08 -52.78
C ALA A 212 1.52 34.39 -51.64
N ARG A 213 1.00 35.24 -50.77
CA ARG A 213 0.00 35.00 -49.74
C ARG A 213 -1.29 34.53 -50.39
N ARG A 214 -1.60 33.25 -50.35
CA ARG A 214 -2.95 32.76 -50.62
C ARG A 214 -3.79 32.91 -49.37
N ILE A 215 -4.59 33.94 -49.36
CA ILE A 215 -5.77 34.08 -48.52
C ILE A 215 -6.74 32.96 -48.95
N ARG A 216 -7.09 32.11 -48.06
CA ARG A 216 -8.20 31.17 -48.20
C ARG A 216 -9.31 31.65 -47.29
N ASP A 217 -10.24 32.37 -47.89
CA ASP A 217 -11.57 32.55 -47.37
C ASP A 217 -12.30 31.24 -47.58
N ASP A 218 -12.82 30.65 -46.54
CA ASP A 218 -13.88 29.64 -46.64
C ASP A 218 -14.88 29.92 -45.51
N ASP A 219 -16.12 30.04 -45.90
CA ASP A 219 -17.40 30.29 -45.22
C ASP A 219 -17.68 29.32 -44.04
#